data_39d740ffeb11d8162778c58445c570a4
#
_entry.id   39d740ffeb11d8162778c58445c570a4
#
_cell.length_a   1.000
_cell.length_b   1.000
_cell.length_c   1.000
_cell.angle_alpha   90.00
_cell.angle_beta   90.00
_cell.angle_gamma   90.00
#
_symmetry.space_group_name_H-M   'P 1'
#
loop_
_entity.id
_entity.type
_entity.pdbx_description
1 polymer ?
#
loop_
_entity_poly.entity_id
_entity_poly.type
_entity_poly.pdbx_seq_one_letter_code
_entity_poly.pdbx_strand_id
1 'polypeptide(L)'
;FAEGIKAGATSVMVGHLNVPSLDPSGTPSSLSKVIIQDYLKGKLGFKGLVISDALNMKAVSEKYGKGEVAVKAFEAGCDILVYSENVGEAIQAIKKKVENGAISEKEINERCLKILKLKEKSFIKPVKGKAYTKGERDWACYQTFEKSTALLKNEKNQLPLGDLSKKILHISIGSIPEEFNAFSDEYAPVTHVNYSFKDIESGTF
;
A
#
# COMPACT_ATOMS: atom_id res chain seq x y z
N PHE A 1 17.01 2.11 -4.06
CA PHE A 1 17.10 0.68 -3.69
C PHE A 1 18.52 0.31 -3.26
N ALA A 2 19.55 0.57 -4.09
CA ALA A 2 20.94 0.18 -3.78
C ALA A 2 21.40 0.69 -2.40
N GLU A 3 21.16 1.95 -2.06
CA GLU A 3 21.52 2.52 -0.77
C GLU A 3 20.74 1.90 0.41
N GLY A 4 19.45 1.62 0.23
CA GLY A 4 18.66 0.90 1.24
C GLY A 4 19.15 -0.52 1.49
N ILE A 5 19.58 -1.22 0.44
CA ILE A 5 20.18 -2.56 0.53
C ILE A 5 21.51 -2.49 1.28
N LYS A 6 22.38 -1.53 0.97
CA LYS A 6 23.65 -1.30 1.68
C LYS A 6 23.43 -0.93 3.15
N ALA A 7 22.36 -0.17 3.45
CA ALA A 7 21.97 0.18 4.81
C ALA A 7 21.37 -1.01 5.61
N GLY A 8 21.22 -2.18 4.99
CA GLY A 8 20.75 -3.39 5.66
C GLY A 8 19.24 -3.62 5.62
N ALA A 9 18.54 -3.13 4.60
CA ALA A 9 17.13 -3.43 4.41
C ALA A 9 16.88 -4.95 4.45
N THR A 10 15.99 -5.38 5.34
CA THR A 10 15.68 -6.80 5.54
C THR A 10 14.61 -7.32 4.60
N SER A 11 13.78 -6.43 4.06
CA SER A 11 12.72 -6.76 3.11
C SER A 11 12.52 -5.65 2.09
N VAL A 12 12.04 -6.02 0.90
CA VAL A 12 11.63 -5.11 -0.18
C VAL A 12 10.26 -5.54 -0.67
N MET A 13 9.30 -4.61 -0.65
CA MET A 13 8.02 -4.81 -1.31
C MET A 13 8.10 -4.34 -2.75
N VAL A 14 7.64 -5.17 -3.68
CA VAL A 14 7.64 -4.88 -5.12
C VAL A 14 6.21 -4.56 -5.55
N GLY A 15 5.98 -3.30 -5.95
CA GLY A 15 4.68 -2.82 -6.42
C GLY A 15 4.29 -3.38 -7.79
N HIS A 16 3.05 -3.17 -8.21
CA HIS A 16 2.54 -3.57 -9.53
C HIS A 16 2.82 -2.51 -10.60
N LEU A 17 4.09 -2.14 -10.79
CA LEU A 17 4.51 -1.08 -11.68
C LEU A 17 4.91 -1.62 -13.06
N ASN A 18 4.60 -0.87 -14.10
CA ASN A 18 5.20 -1.09 -15.41
C ASN A 18 6.53 -0.33 -15.50
N VAL A 19 7.64 -1.04 -15.70
CA VAL A 19 9.00 -0.48 -15.77
C VAL A 19 9.68 -0.92 -17.07
N PRO A 20 9.32 -0.33 -18.21
CA PRO A 20 9.80 -0.78 -19.54
C PRO A 20 11.32 -0.71 -19.71
N SER A 21 11.99 0.17 -18.97
CA SER A 21 13.46 0.27 -18.97
C SER A 21 14.17 -0.94 -18.36
N LEU A 22 13.49 -1.74 -17.56
CA LEU A 22 14.01 -2.98 -16.96
C LEU A 22 13.41 -4.22 -17.58
N ASP A 23 12.09 -4.20 -17.83
CA ASP A 23 11.35 -5.29 -18.46
C ASP A 23 10.39 -4.73 -19.52
N PRO A 24 10.76 -4.79 -20.81
CA PRO A 24 9.95 -4.26 -21.90
C PRO A 24 8.70 -5.10 -22.22
N SER A 25 8.51 -6.26 -21.58
CA SER A 25 7.36 -7.15 -21.82
C SER A 25 6.01 -6.57 -21.37
N GLY A 26 6.01 -5.48 -20.60
CA GLY A 26 4.80 -4.93 -19.98
C GLY A 26 4.29 -5.75 -18.79
N THR A 27 5.06 -6.74 -18.32
CA THR A 27 4.75 -7.50 -17.10
C THR A 27 4.90 -6.60 -15.88
N PRO A 28 3.90 -6.54 -14.97
CA PRO A 28 4.06 -5.82 -13.72
C PRO A 28 5.27 -6.28 -12.92
N SER A 29 6.02 -5.34 -12.35
CA SER A 29 7.29 -5.63 -11.68
C SER A 29 7.22 -6.71 -10.59
N SER A 30 6.10 -6.79 -9.87
CA SER A 30 5.83 -7.83 -8.86
C SER A 30 5.65 -9.25 -9.45
N LEU A 31 5.42 -9.35 -10.76
CA LEU A 31 5.26 -10.60 -11.51
C LEU A 31 6.42 -10.85 -12.48
N SER A 32 7.40 -9.94 -12.55
CA SER A 32 8.52 -10.00 -13.47
C SER A 32 9.74 -10.69 -12.87
N LYS A 33 10.14 -11.80 -13.45
CA LYS A 33 11.39 -12.49 -13.15
C LYS A 33 12.61 -11.59 -13.39
N VAL A 34 12.60 -10.84 -14.49
CA VAL A 34 13.68 -9.92 -14.87
C VAL A 34 13.91 -8.88 -13.78
N ILE A 35 12.84 -8.30 -13.24
CA ILE A 35 12.95 -7.27 -12.21
C ILE A 35 13.33 -7.86 -10.85
N ILE A 36 12.72 -8.97 -10.45
CA ILE A 36 12.95 -9.52 -9.10
C ILE A 36 14.21 -10.39 -9.06
N GLN A 37 14.34 -11.37 -9.96
CA GLN A 37 15.49 -12.30 -9.92
C GLN A 37 16.75 -11.66 -10.48
N ASP A 38 16.68 -11.12 -11.71
CA ASP A 38 17.90 -10.69 -12.39
C ASP A 38 18.37 -9.33 -11.87
N TYR A 39 17.47 -8.37 -11.71
CA TYR A 39 17.84 -7.02 -11.27
C TYR A 39 17.95 -6.90 -9.75
N LEU A 40 16.86 -7.14 -8.99
CA LEU A 40 16.86 -6.92 -7.53
C LEU A 40 17.79 -7.91 -6.81
N LYS A 41 17.64 -9.23 -7.07
CA LYS A 41 18.45 -10.25 -6.39
C LYS A 41 19.82 -10.40 -7.04
N GLY A 42 19.89 -10.39 -8.36
CA GLY A 42 21.14 -10.57 -9.13
C GLY A 42 22.01 -9.32 -9.10
N LYS A 43 21.58 -8.26 -9.81
CA LYS A 43 22.40 -7.06 -10.03
C LYS A 43 22.59 -6.23 -8.76
N LEU A 44 21.51 -6.00 -7.97
CA LEU A 44 21.58 -5.25 -6.70
C LEU A 44 22.03 -6.11 -5.51
N GLY A 45 22.11 -7.41 -5.66
CA GLY A 45 22.59 -8.35 -4.64
C GLY A 45 21.68 -8.48 -3.43
N PHE A 46 20.38 -8.18 -3.55
CA PHE A 46 19.44 -8.25 -2.45
C PHE A 46 19.23 -9.69 -1.95
N LYS A 47 19.46 -9.94 -0.67
CA LYS A 47 19.33 -11.26 -0.03
C LYS A 47 18.16 -11.35 0.95
N GLY A 48 17.49 -10.22 1.24
CA GLY A 48 16.35 -10.13 2.15
C GLY A 48 15.05 -10.71 1.56
N LEU A 49 13.95 -10.57 2.29
CA LEU A 49 12.63 -11.00 1.85
C LEU A 49 12.08 -10.11 0.74
N VAL A 50 11.58 -10.72 -0.31
CA VAL A 50 10.80 -10.04 -1.36
C VAL A 50 9.33 -10.27 -1.10
N ILE A 51 8.58 -9.18 -0.97
CA ILE A 51 7.16 -9.17 -0.66
C ILE A 51 6.42 -8.63 -1.88
N SER A 52 5.36 -9.29 -2.32
CA SER A 52 4.51 -8.73 -3.37
C SER A 52 3.70 -7.55 -2.83
N ASP A 53 3.27 -6.67 -3.70
CA ASP A 53 2.13 -5.81 -3.41
C ASP A 53 0.83 -6.62 -3.37
N ALA A 54 -0.30 -6.01 -3.00
CA ALA A 54 -1.57 -6.69 -2.81
C ALA A 54 -2.09 -7.30 -4.12
N LEU A 55 -2.16 -8.63 -4.18
CA LEU A 55 -2.47 -9.38 -5.41
C LEU A 55 -3.93 -9.26 -5.86
N ASN A 56 -4.81 -8.67 -5.04
CA ASN A 56 -6.19 -8.34 -5.41
C ASN A 56 -6.32 -7.00 -6.14
N MET A 57 -5.24 -6.24 -6.30
CA MET A 57 -5.28 -4.97 -7.04
C MET A 57 -5.58 -5.21 -8.52
N LYS A 58 -6.46 -4.38 -9.10
CA LYS A 58 -6.92 -4.48 -10.49
C LYS A 58 -5.79 -4.57 -11.52
N ALA A 59 -4.68 -3.91 -11.27
CA ALA A 59 -3.51 -3.94 -12.15
C ALA A 59 -2.99 -5.36 -12.46
N VAL A 60 -3.26 -6.32 -11.60
CA VAL A 60 -2.87 -7.73 -11.76
C VAL A 60 -4.06 -8.67 -11.74
N SER A 61 -5.08 -8.44 -10.90
CA SER A 61 -6.22 -9.37 -10.76
C SER A 61 -7.12 -9.42 -11.99
N GLU A 62 -7.23 -8.33 -12.76
CA GLU A 62 -8.02 -8.31 -14.00
C GLU A 62 -7.33 -9.01 -15.19
N LYS A 63 -6.00 -9.15 -15.13
CA LYS A 63 -5.22 -9.76 -16.22
C LYS A 63 -5.04 -11.26 -16.09
N TYR A 64 -5.13 -11.78 -14.88
CA TYR A 64 -4.78 -13.19 -14.57
C TYR A 64 -5.87 -13.81 -13.69
N GLY A 65 -6.05 -15.12 -13.81
CA GLY A 65 -6.96 -15.87 -12.93
C GLY A 65 -6.55 -15.81 -11.45
N LYS A 66 -7.52 -15.98 -10.55
CA LYS A 66 -7.35 -15.78 -9.09
C LYS A 66 -6.16 -16.51 -8.48
N GLY A 67 -5.92 -17.76 -8.87
CA GLY A 67 -4.74 -18.53 -8.42
C GLY A 67 -3.48 -18.24 -9.24
N GLU A 68 -3.62 -17.83 -10.49
CA GLU A 68 -2.50 -17.61 -11.43
C GLU A 68 -1.62 -16.44 -11.01
N VAL A 69 -2.20 -15.34 -10.52
CA VAL A 69 -1.45 -14.18 -10.02
C VAL A 69 -0.47 -14.60 -8.92
N ALA A 70 -0.93 -15.44 -7.98
CA ALA A 70 -0.09 -15.94 -6.90
C ALA A 70 1.06 -16.81 -7.41
N VAL A 71 0.79 -17.69 -8.38
CA VAL A 71 1.82 -18.51 -9.04
C VAL A 71 2.86 -17.62 -9.71
N LYS A 72 2.42 -16.64 -10.51
CA LYS A 72 3.33 -15.72 -11.22
C LYS A 72 4.19 -14.91 -10.26
N ALA A 73 3.63 -14.37 -9.18
CA ALA A 73 4.39 -13.65 -8.16
C ALA A 73 5.42 -14.55 -7.46
N PHE A 74 5.02 -15.80 -7.15
CA PHE A 74 5.95 -16.80 -6.62
C PHE A 74 7.06 -17.10 -7.62
N GLU A 75 6.74 -17.49 -8.85
CA GLU A 75 7.71 -17.79 -9.90
C GLU A 75 8.64 -16.60 -10.22
N ALA A 76 8.14 -15.36 -10.12
CA ALA A 76 8.94 -14.15 -10.24
C ALA A 76 9.97 -13.99 -9.12
N GLY A 77 9.73 -14.60 -7.96
CA GLY A 77 10.69 -14.61 -6.85
C GLY A 77 10.23 -13.90 -5.59
N CYS A 78 8.93 -13.60 -5.44
CA CYS A 78 8.38 -13.13 -4.17
C CYS A 78 8.42 -14.24 -3.12
N ASP A 79 8.91 -13.93 -1.95
CA ASP A 79 8.93 -14.84 -0.80
C ASP A 79 7.61 -14.82 -0.02
N ILE A 80 6.93 -13.66 0.00
CA ILE A 80 5.64 -13.43 0.65
C ILE A 80 4.66 -12.88 -0.38
N LEU A 81 3.48 -13.48 -0.44
CA LEU A 81 2.37 -13.09 -1.31
C LEU A 81 1.32 -12.39 -0.47
N VAL A 82 1.07 -11.10 -0.75
CA VAL A 82 0.18 -10.26 0.06
C VAL A 82 -1.21 -10.21 -0.57
N TYR A 83 -2.21 -10.38 0.26
CA TYR A 83 -3.61 -10.12 -0.06
C TYR A 83 -4.11 -10.80 -1.35
N SER A 84 -3.91 -12.12 -1.46
CA SER A 84 -4.52 -12.91 -2.53
C SER A 84 -6.05 -12.82 -2.43
N GLU A 85 -6.74 -12.56 -3.53
CA GLU A 85 -8.20 -12.45 -3.57
C GLU A 85 -8.89 -13.74 -3.07
N ASN A 86 -8.32 -14.90 -3.42
CA ASN A 86 -8.72 -16.20 -2.90
C ASN A 86 -7.48 -17.00 -2.48
N VAL A 87 -7.21 -17.03 -1.19
CA VAL A 87 -6.04 -17.73 -0.61
C VAL A 87 -6.09 -19.23 -0.88
N GLY A 88 -7.29 -19.85 -0.82
CA GLY A 88 -7.46 -21.28 -1.08
C GLY A 88 -7.07 -21.64 -2.51
N GLU A 89 -7.55 -20.89 -3.50
CA GLU A 89 -7.19 -21.09 -4.91
C GLU A 89 -5.69 -20.84 -5.16
N ALA A 90 -5.11 -19.83 -4.52
CA ALA A 90 -3.68 -19.54 -4.63
C ALA A 90 -2.82 -20.70 -4.12
N ILE A 91 -3.16 -21.25 -2.95
CA ILE A 91 -2.48 -22.43 -2.39
C ILE A 91 -2.60 -23.63 -3.33
N GLN A 92 -3.80 -23.92 -3.83
CA GLN A 92 -4.03 -25.05 -4.74
C GLN A 92 -3.28 -24.88 -6.07
N ALA A 93 -3.22 -23.66 -6.60
CA ALA A 93 -2.49 -23.38 -7.83
C ALA A 93 -0.97 -23.59 -7.67
N ILE A 94 -0.39 -23.12 -6.56
CA ILE A 94 1.03 -23.34 -6.25
C ILE A 94 1.29 -24.84 -5.99
N LYS A 95 0.41 -25.52 -5.24
CA LYS A 95 0.51 -26.95 -4.96
C LYS A 95 0.56 -27.76 -6.26
N LYS A 96 -0.34 -27.50 -7.21
CA LYS A 96 -0.31 -28.13 -8.54
C LYS A 96 1.01 -27.93 -9.27
N LYS A 97 1.65 -26.75 -9.14
CA LYS A 97 2.95 -26.48 -9.74
C LYS A 97 4.08 -27.27 -9.07
N VAL A 98 3.94 -27.55 -7.79
CA VAL A 98 4.88 -28.43 -7.08
C VAL A 98 4.68 -29.90 -7.51
N GLU A 99 3.44 -30.37 -7.54
CA GLU A 99 3.10 -31.73 -7.94
C GLU A 99 3.54 -32.09 -9.36
N ASN A 100 3.51 -31.12 -10.29
CA ASN A 100 3.96 -31.34 -11.66
C ASN A 100 5.46 -30.99 -11.89
N GLY A 101 6.19 -30.68 -10.83
CA GLY A 101 7.62 -30.40 -10.85
C GLY A 101 8.06 -29.03 -11.41
N ALA A 102 7.09 -28.13 -11.71
CA ALA A 102 7.41 -26.78 -12.19
C ALA A 102 7.98 -25.87 -11.08
N ILE A 103 7.59 -26.13 -9.83
CA ILE A 103 8.15 -25.52 -8.63
C ILE A 103 8.71 -26.65 -7.77
N SER A 104 9.94 -26.53 -7.28
CA SER A 104 10.52 -27.56 -6.42
C SER A 104 10.11 -27.38 -4.97
N GLU A 105 9.90 -28.51 -4.25
CA GLU A 105 9.69 -28.47 -2.80
C GLU A 105 10.87 -27.79 -2.07
N LYS A 106 12.08 -27.95 -2.60
CA LYS A 106 13.27 -27.29 -2.06
C LYS A 106 13.09 -25.75 -2.07
N GLU A 107 12.56 -25.20 -3.15
CA GLU A 107 12.32 -23.74 -3.28
C GLU A 107 11.27 -23.26 -2.28
N ILE A 108 10.18 -24.01 -2.07
CA ILE A 108 9.17 -23.71 -1.03
C ILE A 108 9.84 -23.69 0.34
N ASN A 109 10.61 -24.72 0.68
CA ASN A 109 11.27 -24.87 1.96
C ASN A 109 12.29 -23.76 2.21
N GLU A 110 13.09 -23.37 1.22
CA GLU A 110 14.06 -22.27 1.30
C GLU A 110 13.37 -20.93 1.60
N ARG A 111 12.25 -20.62 0.95
CA ARG A 111 11.48 -19.40 1.20
C ARG A 111 10.82 -19.42 2.58
N CYS A 112 10.22 -20.54 2.97
CA CYS A 112 9.67 -20.71 4.33
C CYS A 112 10.75 -20.51 5.40
N LEU A 113 11.91 -21.15 5.24
CA LEU A 113 13.02 -21.03 6.18
C LEU A 113 13.53 -19.58 6.29
N LYS A 114 13.59 -18.87 5.18
CA LYS A 114 13.98 -17.46 5.12
C LYS A 114 13.03 -16.57 5.93
N ILE A 115 11.70 -16.81 5.82
CA ILE A 115 10.68 -16.12 6.61
C ILE A 115 10.82 -16.46 8.10
N LEU A 116 10.98 -17.73 8.43
CA LEU A 116 11.12 -18.18 9.83
C LEU A 116 12.36 -17.59 10.51
N LYS A 117 13.51 -17.54 9.81
CA LYS A 117 14.74 -16.91 10.32
C LYS A 117 14.57 -15.42 10.60
N LEU A 118 13.78 -14.70 9.76
CA LEU A 118 13.51 -13.29 10.03
C LEU A 118 12.55 -13.12 11.22
N LYS A 119 11.53 -13.97 11.32
CA LYS A 119 10.62 -13.98 12.48
C LYS A 119 11.38 -14.25 13.78
N GLU A 120 12.27 -15.23 13.81
CA GLU A 120 13.11 -15.53 14.98
C GLU A 120 13.89 -14.30 15.45
N LYS A 121 14.51 -13.55 14.53
CA LYS A 121 15.19 -12.29 14.84
C LYS A 121 14.25 -11.22 15.40
N SER A 122 12.99 -11.20 14.96
CA SER A 122 11.97 -10.22 15.38
C SER A 122 11.39 -10.52 16.77
N PHE A 123 11.53 -11.75 17.27
CA PHE A 123 11.13 -12.16 18.64
C PHE A 123 12.15 -11.76 19.72
N ILE A 124 13.22 -11.04 19.38
CA ILE A 124 14.09 -10.42 20.37
C ILE A 124 13.22 -9.52 21.23
N LYS A 125 13.33 -9.72 22.57
CA LYS A 125 12.51 -9.12 23.62
C LYS A 125 12.06 -7.70 23.26
N PRO A 126 10.75 -7.41 23.36
CA PRO A 126 10.28 -6.07 23.10
C PRO A 126 11.04 -5.10 24.00
N VAL A 127 11.69 -4.12 23.40
CA VAL A 127 12.25 -3.00 24.16
C VAL A 127 11.09 -2.38 24.91
N LYS A 128 11.13 -2.34 26.23
CA LYS A 128 10.15 -1.64 27.04
C LYS A 128 10.29 -0.14 26.74
N GLY A 129 9.68 0.28 25.64
CA GLY A 129 9.53 1.69 25.31
C GLY A 129 8.44 2.32 26.17
N LYS A 130 8.54 3.61 26.44
CA LYS A 130 7.44 4.38 27.02
C LYS A 130 6.23 4.28 26.08
N ALA A 131 5.11 3.75 26.57
CA ALA A 131 3.88 3.81 25.82
C ALA A 131 3.39 5.27 25.77
N TYR A 132 3.19 5.80 24.58
CA TYR A 132 2.60 7.13 24.42
C TYR A 132 1.14 7.11 24.87
N THR A 133 0.75 8.13 25.64
CA THR A 133 -0.64 8.36 25.99
C THR A 133 -1.47 8.70 24.75
N LYS A 134 -2.81 8.59 24.87
CA LYS A 134 -3.70 9.00 23.76
C LYS A 134 -3.44 10.46 23.37
N GLY A 135 -3.34 11.36 24.36
CA GLY A 135 -3.10 12.79 24.12
C GLY A 135 -1.78 13.08 23.40
N GLU A 136 -0.68 12.37 23.75
CA GLU A 136 0.60 12.52 23.04
C GLU A 136 0.51 12.06 21.58
N ARG A 137 -0.23 10.99 21.28
CA ARG A 137 -0.47 10.55 19.91
C ARG A 137 -1.33 11.52 19.12
N ASP A 138 -2.45 11.95 19.71
CA ASP A 138 -3.37 12.91 19.08
C ASP A 138 -2.65 14.22 18.78
N TRP A 139 -1.82 14.70 19.70
CA TRP A 139 -0.98 15.89 19.48
C TRP A 139 0.04 15.71 18.36
N ALA A 140 0.71 14.56 18.29
CA ALA A 140 1.64 14.26 17.20
C ALA A 140 0.93 14.19 15.83
N CYS A 141 -0.26 13.61 15.79
CA CYS A 141 -1.11 13.60 14.58
C CYS A 141 -1.50 15.03 14.17
N TYR A 142 -1.99 15.83 15.11
CA TYR A 142 -2.37 17.23 14.86
C TYR A 142 -1.19 18.02 14.27
N GLN A 143 -0.02 17.97 14.90
CA GLN A 143 1.18 18.66 14.40
C GLN A 143 1.60 18.16 13.00
N THR A 144 1.44 16.89 12.73
CA THR A 144 1.77 16.31 11.42
C THR A 144 0.84 16.86 10.35
N PHE A 145 -0.47 16.86 10.60
CA PHE A 145 -1.46 17.41 9.67
C PHE A 145 -1.27 18.92 9.45
N GLU A 146 -1.08 19.68 10.52
CA GLU A 146 -0.82 21.12 10.44
C GLU A 146 0.39 21.43 9.55
N LYS A 147 1.52 20.75 9.79
CA LYS A 147 2.77 20.98 9.02
C LYS A 147 2.74 20.42 7.60
N SER A 148 1.88 19.41 7.32
CA SER A 148 1.73 18.86 5.98
C SER A 148 0.72 19.59 5.10
N THR A 149 -0.11 20.45 5.72
CA THR A 149 -1.08 21.27 4.97
C THR A 149 -0.38 22.33 4.15
N ALA A 150 -0.60 22.32 2.83
CA ALA A 150 -0.05 23.29 1.91
C ALA A 150 -1.16 24.15 1.30
N LEU A 151 -1.03 25.46 1.40
CA LEU A 151 -1.92 26.41 0.74
C LEU A 151 -1.47 26.61 -0.71
N LEU A 152 -2.13 25.94 -1.65
CA LEU A 152 -1.76 25.98 -3.07
C LEU A 152 -2.19 27.26 -3.77
N LYS A 153 -3.31 27.87 -3.34
CA LYS A 153 -3.89 29.06 -3.97
C LYS A 153 -4.69 29.89 -2.98
N ASN A 154 -4.43 31.18 -2.88
CA ASN A 154 -5.16 32.15 -2.05
C ASN A 154 -5.09 33.57 -2.67
N GLU A 155 -5.60 33.71 -3.91
CA GLU A 155 -5.42 34.92 -4.72
C GLU A 155 -6.03 36.19 -4.12
N LYS A 156 -7.00 36.05 -3.25
CA LYS A 156 -7.71 37.20 -2.62
C LYS A 156 -7.53 37.24 -1.10
N ASN A 157 -6.54 36.55 -0.57
CA ASN A 157 -6.31 36.44 0.88
C ASN A 157 -7.58 36.06 1.66
N GLN A 158 -8.36 35.11 1.11
CA GLN A 158 -9.60 34.63 1.72
C GLN A 158 -9.35 33.67 2.88
N LEU A 159 -8.17 33.10 2.95
CA LEU A 159 -7.73 32.24 4.05
C LEU A 159 -6.60 32.92 4.84
N PRO A 160 -6.64 32.86 6.19
CA PRO A 160 -7.72 32.30 7.02
C PRO A 160 -9.02 33.11 6.89
N LEU A 161 -10.16 32.44 7.15
CA LEU A 161 -11.46 33.13 7.14
C LEU A 161 -11.47 34.20 8.27
N GLY A 162 -11.50 35.46 7.89
CA GLY A 162 -11.40 36.57 8.85
C GLY A 162 -12.69 36.87 9.60
N ASP A 163 -13.81 36.35 9.15
CA ASP A 163 -15.14 36.58 9.74
C ASP A 163 -15.97 35.28 9.69
N LEU A 164 -16.02 34.61 10.82
CA LEU A 164 -16.76 33.35 10.97
C LEU A 164 -18.26 33.56 11.27
N SER A 165 -18.72 34.80 11.37
CA SER A 165 -20.18 35.11 11.50
C SER A 165 -20.93 35.00 10.16
N LYS A 166 -20.20 34.97 9.06
CA LYS A 166 -20.77 34.80 7.71
C LYS A 166 -21.31 33.40 7.50
N LYS A 167 -22.36 33.31 6.68
CA LYS A 167 -22.87 32.00 6.24
C LYS A 167 -21.82 31.30 5.37
N ILE A 168 -21.44 30.10 5.77
CA ILE A 168 -20.51 29.26 5.08
C ILE A 168 -21.27 28.07 4.47
N LEU A 169 -21.05 27.80 3.18
CA LEU A 169 -21.53 26.59 2.53
C LEU A 169 -20.37 25.63 2.35
N HIS A 170 -20.49 24.47 2.96
CA HIS A 170 -19.57 23.35 2.75
C HIS A 170 -20.23 22.31 1.85
N ILE A 171 -19.58 22.02 0.72
CA ILE A 171 -20.02 21.01 -0.24
C ILE A 171 -19.01 19.86 -0.22
N SER A 172 -19.45 18.65 0.11
CA SER A 172 -18.67 17.43 -0.01
C SER A 172 -19.15 16.56 -1.17
N ILE A 173 -18.23 15.88 -1.82
CA ILE A 173 -18.50 14.99 -2.95
C ILE A 173 -17.91 13.62 -2.65
N GLY A 174 -18.74 12.59 -2.74
CA GLY A 174 -18.35 11.20 -2.52
C GLY A 174 -18.57 10.74 -1.09
N SER A 175 -17.72 11.10 -0.16
CA SER A 175 -17.84 10.73 1.26
C SER A 175 -18.34 11.89 2.12
N ILE A 176 -19.12 11.58 3.16
CA ILE A 176 -19.55 12.57 4.15
C ILE A 176 -18.45 12.71 5.21
N PRO A 177 -17.81 13.87 5.35
CA PRO A 177 -16.78 14.12 6.35
C PRO A 177 -17.42 14.50 7.71
N GLU A 178 -18.04 13.54 8.40
CA GLU A 178 -18.80 13.79 9.64
C GLU A 178 -17.98 14.50 10.72
N GLU A 179 -16.72 14.12 10.90
CA GLU A 179 -15.82 14.74 11.87
C GLU A 179 -15.49 16.21 11.51
N PHE A 180 -15.31 16.51 10.22
CA PHE A 180 -15.12 17.88 9.76
C PHE A 180 -16.39 18.72 9.92
N ASN A 181 -17.55 18.14 9.63
CA ASN A 181 -18.82 18.81 9.81
C ASN A 181 -19.03 19.19 11.29
N ALA A 182 -18.88 18.22 12.20
CA ALA A 182 -18.98 18.45 13.62
C ALA A 182 -17.99 19.51 14.14
N PHE A 183 -16.75 19.45 13.68
CA PHE A 183 -15.73 20.44 14.03
C PHE A 183 -16.10 21.84 13.55
N SER A 184 -16.51 21.98 12.28
CA SER A 184 -16.79 23.30 11.70
C SER A 184 -18.02 23.97 12.32
N ASP A 185 -19.02 23.19 12.72
CA ASP A 185 -20.24 23.68 13.39
C ASP A 185 -19.97 24.30 14.76
N GLU A 186 -18.86 23.93 15.42
CA GLU A 186 -18.44 24.55 16.68
C GLU A 186 -17.95 25.99 16.50
N TYR A 187 -17.49 26.37 15.30
CA TYR A 187 -16.83 27.65 15.06
C TYR A 187 -17.62 28.61 14.19
N ALA A 188 -18.52 28.13 13.35
CA ALA A 188 -19.25 28.96 12.40
C ALA A 188 -20.62 28.38 12.00
N PRO A 189 -21.57 29.21 11.55
CA PRO A 189 -22.83 28.73 11.00
C PRO A 189 -22.60 28.12 9.61
N VAL A 190 -22.29 26.84 9.53
CA VAL A 190 -22.01 26.11 8.32
C VAL A 190 -23.24 25.37 7.82
N THR A 191 -23.55 25.50 6.53
CA THR A 191 -24.53 24.65 5.87
C THR A 191 -23.77 23.55 5.10
N HIS A 192 -24.05 22.29 5.44
CA HIS A 192 -23.41 21.13 4.80
C HIS A 192 -24.31 20.55 3.71
N VAL A 193 -23.77 20.39 2.52
CA VAL A 193 -24.41 19.72 1.39
C VAL A 193 -23.51 18.60 0.90
N ASN A 194 -24.07 17.41 0.76
CA ASN A 194 -23.32 16.23 0.37
C ASN A 194 -23.88 15.68 -0.93
N TYR A 195 -23.02 15.48 -1.92
CA TYR A 195 -23.35 14.83 -3.19
C TYR A 195 -22.60 13.53 -3.34
N SER A 196 -23.28 12.49 -3.79
CA SER A 196 -22.61 11.27 -4.26
C SER A 196 -22.03 11.51 -5.67
N PHE A 197 -21.08 10.67 -6.08
CA PHE A 197 -20.60 10.70 -7.47
C PHE A 197 -21.72 10.46 -8.49
N LYS A 198 -22.74 9.66 -8.12
CA LYS A 198 -23.93 9.43 -8.97
C LYS A 198 -24.76 10.68 -9.17
N ASP A 199 -24.91 11.51 -8.12
CA ASP A 199 -25.65 12.77 -8.21
C ASP A 199 -24.96 13.73 -9.20
N ILE A 200 -23.61 13.75 -9.15
CA ILE A 200 -22.82 14.56 -10.07
C ILE A 200 -22.96 14.06 -11.51
N GLU A 201 -22.84 12.75 -11.75
CA GLU A 201 -22.97 12.13 -13.08
C GLU A 201 -24.37 12.31 -13.68
N SER A 202 -25.41 12.28 -12.85
CA SER A 202 -26.80 12.48 -13.29
C SER A 202 -27.20 13.95 -13.44
N GLY A 203 -26.35 14.89 -13.01
CA GLY A 203 -26.66 16.32 -13.02
C GLY A 203 -27.74 16.73 -12.01
N THR A 204 -27.92 15.96 -10.96
CA THR A 204 -28.88 16.22 -9.87
C THR A 204 -28.17 16.99 -8.75
N PHE A 205 -28.23 18.32 -8.81
CA PHE A 205 -27.65 19.22 -7.79
C PHE A 205 -28.77 19.98 -7.07
#